data_5dee0ad073d73c74edca7123d41c2ba0
#
_entry.id   5dee0ad073d73c74edca7123d41c2ba0
#
_cell.length_a   1.000
_cell.length_b   1.000
_cell.length_c   1.000
_cell.angle_alpha   90.00
_cell.angle_beta   90.00
_cell.angle_gamma   90.00
#
_symmetry.space_group_name_H-M   'P 1'
#
loop_
_entity.id
_entity.type
_entity.pdbx_description
1 polymer ?
#
loop_
_entity_poly.entity_id
_entity_poly.type
_entity_poly.pdbx_seq_one_letter_code
_entity_poly.pdbx_strand_id
1 'polypeptide(L)'
;EKVMGMTAPVSITDDFSKSRVVQAYNFFVESLDTSKLNYTTIVGKTHFVRIDLDANDDEQQIFDSLNSLGVSLTTSELLKNYFFSRNNLTDYQTIWEPVFDNSAATKEYWDTIIETGRIRRPLIDIFFDAYFQLFIQNKKYSISTEDKLIYARTDRLSNSYQSFVDNYCGGSKQIILSSLREYAELFRKTFQPDICDTTIPSTFGIERLNVVIFGLKTTTLIPYVLYLAKNISDTNALNQMYGILESYVMRRIVTHATSKNYNNLFLSLIANE
;
A
#
# COMPACT_ATOMS: atom_id res chain seq x y z
N GLU A 1 12.66 7.07 25.10
CA GLU A 1 13.27 7.61 26.34
C GLU A 1 14.49 6.83 26.81
N LYS A 2 14.45 5.47 26.85
CA LYS A 2 15.61 4.67 27.30
C LYS A 2 16.88 4.89 26.48
N VAL A 3 16.77 5.07 25.16
CA VAL A 3 17.93 5.27 24.28
C VAL A 3 18.53 6.67 24.40
N MET A 4 17.71 7.69 24.58
CA MET A 4 18.12 9.09 24.61
C MET A 4 18.96 9.47 25.85
N GLY A 5 18.90 8.69 26.91
CA GLY A 5 19.71 8.90 28.13
C GLY A 5 20.95 8.00 28.23
N MET A 6 21.27 7.19 27.21
CA MET A 6 22.38 6.25 27.25
C MET A 6 23.70 6.92 26.86
N THR A 7 24.72 6.72 27.70
CA THR A 7 26.09 7.23 27.46
C THR A 7 27.08 6.11 27.09
N ALA A 8 26.63 4.85 27.12
CA ALA A 8 27.43 3.68 26.78
C ALA A 8 26.55 2.59 26.10
N PRO A 9 27.15 1.69 25.32
CA PRO A 9 26.42 0.56 24.74
C PRO A 9 25.84 -0.30 25.85
N VAL A 10 24.53 -0.55 25.80
CA VAL A 10 23.84 -1.44 26.74
C VAL A 10 23.35 -2.64 25.99
N SER A 11 23.62 -3.84 26.51
CA SER A 11 22.99 -5.06 26.03
C SER A 11 21.51 -5.01 26.38
N ILE A 12 20.68 -4.71 25.39
CA ILE A 12 19.23 -4.68 25.52
C ILE A 12 18.75 -6.10 25.25
N THR A 13 18.39 -6.81 26.29
CA THR A 13 18.03 -8.24 26.25
C THR A 13 16.52 -8.48 26.02
N ASP A 14 15.71 -7.43 25.96
CA ASP A 14 14.24 -7.53 25.91
C ASP A 14 13.67 -7.17 24.51
N ASP A 15 12.35 -7.15 24.39
CA ASP A 15 11.57 -6.84 23.16
C ASP A 15 12.02 -5.60 22.37
N PHE A 16 12.78 -4.71 23.01
CA PHE A 16 13.34 -3.52 22.36
C PHE A 16 14.55 -3.80 21.46
N SER A 17 15.16 -4.98 21.50
CA SER A 17 16.30 -5.34 20.63
C SER A 17 15.95 -5.27 19.13
N LYS A 18 14.66 -5.46 18.78
CA LYS A 18 14.11 -5.35 17.43
C LYS A 18 13.78 -3.91 17.02
N SER A 19 13.86 -2.96 17.94
CA SER A 19 13.58 -1.56 17.63
C SER A 19 14.66 -0.99 16.69
N ARG A 20 14.25 -0.40 15.57
CA ARG A 20 15.17 0.28 14.64
C ARG A 20 15.97 1.40 15.29
N VAL A 21 15.41 2.07 16.29
CA VAL A 21 16.09 3.11 17.06
C VAL A 21 17.25 2.50 17.86
N VAL A 22 17.03 1.34 18.48
CA VAL A 22 18.08 0.62 19.23
C VAL A 22 19.15 0.08 18.29
N GLN A 23 18.75 -0.48 17.15
CA GLN A 23 19.68 -0.97 16.12
C GLN A 23 20.53 0.19 15.56
N ALA A 24 19.93 1.33 15.26
CA ALA A 24 20.66 2.52 14.83
C ALA A 24 21.62 3.04 15.91
N TYR A 25 21.18 3.08 17.16
CA TYR A 25 22.02 3.47 18.26
C TYR A 25 23.27 2.56 18.38
N ASN A 26 23.08 1.25 18.39
CA ASN A 26 24.18 0.29 18.47
C ASN A 26 25.10 0.40 17.25
N PHE A 27 24.55 0.54 16.04
CA PHE A 27 25.33 0.77 14.83
C PHE A 27 26.24 2.01 14.96
N PHE A 28 25.69 3.14 15.43
CA PHE A 28 26.49 4.35 15.62
C PHE A 28 27.53 4.22 16.73
N VAL A 29 27.20 3.56 17.85
CA VAL A 29 28.15 3.33 18.93
C VAL A 29 29.34 2.48 18.44
N GLU A 30 29.10 1.46 17.63
CA GLU A 30 30.14 0.58 17.10
C GLU A 30 30.94 1.21 15.95
N SER A 31 30.28 2.05 15.11
CA SER A 31 30.87 2.58 13.89
C SER A 31 31.54 3.94 14.06
N LEU A 32 31.15 4.71 15.08
CA LEU A 32 31.66 6.06 15.27
C LEU A 32 33.03 6.05 16.00
N ASP A 33 34.04 6.57 15.30
CA ASP A 33 35.32 6.91 15.91
C ASP A 33 35.21 8.30 16.57
N THR A 34 34.98 8.29 17.87
CA THR A 34 34.81 9.52 18.66
C THR A 34 36.00 10.45 18.62
N SER A 35 37.22 9.91 18.35
CA SER A 35 38.44 10.72 18.22
C SER A 35 38.43 11.64 16.98
N LYS A 36 37.64 11.30 15.96
CA LYS A 36 37.48 12.07 14.72
C LYS A 36 36.29 13.04 14.76
N LEU A 37 35.47 12.99 15.82
CA LEU A 37 34.31 13.86 15.94
C LEU A 37 34.73 15.24 16.47
N ASN A 38 34.41 16.27 15.71
CA ASN A 38 34.57 17.65 16.15
C ASN A 38 33.20 18.23 16.50
N TYR A 39 32.93 18.41 17.79
CA TYR A 39 31.66 18.91 18.30
C TYR A 39 31.31 20.28 17.72
N THR A 40 32.28 21.19 17.64
CA THR A 40 32.03 22.54 17.07
C THR A 40 31.61 22.48 15.60
N THR A 41 32.20 21.56 14.83
CA THR A 41 31.83 21.35 13.43
C THR A 41 30.41 20.76 13.31
N ILE A 42 30.04 19.81 14.16
CA ILE A 42 28.71 19.22 14.15
C ILE A 42 27.66 20.29 14.45
N VAL A 43 27.81 21.01 15.56
CA VAL A 43 26.87 22.04 15.99
C VAL A 43 26.81 23.21 15.01
N GLY A 44 27.97 23.61 14.45
CA GLY A 44 28.01 24.76 13.54
C GLY A 44 27.56 24.47 12.10
N LYS A 45 27.58 23.19 11.67
CA LYS A 45 27.19 22.79 10.29
C LYS A 45 25.85 22.04 10.21
N THR A 46 25.29 21.61 11.34
CA THR A 46 24.01 20.95 11.38
C THR A 46 22.94 21.94 11.80
N HIS A 47 22.02 22.21 10.88
CA HIS A 47 20.87 23.11 11.14
C HIS A 47 19.63 22.26 11.43
N PHE A 48 18.97 22.58 12.54
CA PHE A 48 17.68 21.97 12.90
C PHE A 48 16.60 23.05 12.82
N VAL A 49 15.51 22.70 12.20
CA VAL A 49 14.27 23.49 12.25
C VAL A 49 13.35 22.82 13.28
N ARG A 50 13.02 23.52 14.34
CA ARG A 50 12.02 23.09 15.31
C ARG A 50 10.72 23.78 14.98
N ILE A 51 9.64 23.01 14.83
CA ILE A 51 8.28 23.50 14.64
C ILE A 51 7.50 23.02 15.85
N ASP A 52 7.04 23.93 16.69
CA ASP A 52 6.18 23.62 17.81
C ASP A 52 4.73 23.67 17.29
N LEU A 53 3.98 22.59 17.46
CA LEU A 53 2.59 22.47 17.03
C LEU A 53 1.66 22.72 18.22
N ASP A 54 0.59 23.48 17.99
CA ASP A 54 -0.47 23.68 18.94
C ASP A 54 -1.50 22.53 18.88
N ALA A 55 -2.33 22.43 19.92
CA ALA A 55 -3.34 21.35 20.01
C ALA A 55 -4.40 21.39 18.88
N ASN A 56 -4.51 22.52 18.19
CA ASN A 56 -5.45 22.73 17.08
C ASN A 56 -4.79 22.60 15.70
N ASP A 57 -3.47 22.41 15.64
CA ASP A 57 -2.77 22.26 14.37
C ASP A 57 -3.03 20.85 13.81
N ASP A 58 -3.27 20.79 12.50
CA ASP A 58 -3.35 19.52 11.79
C ASP A 58 -1.94 18.97 11.56
N GLU A 59 -1.49 18.10 12.49
CA GLU A 59 -0.17 17.44 12.42
C GLU A 59 0.03 16.76 11.08
N GLN A 60 -1.02 16.20 10.48
CA GLN A 60 -0.95 15.48 9.22
C GLN A 60 -0.71 16.44 8.05
N GLN A 61 -1.42 17.56 8.00
CA GLN A 61 -1.27 18.55 6.92
C GLN A 61 0.13 19.21 6.95
N ILE A 62 0.63 19.50 8.14
CA ILE A 62 1.98 20.06 8.32
C ILE A 62 3.03 19.04 7.89
N PHE A 63 2.86 17.77 8.28
CA PHE A 63 3.76 16.69 7.92
C PHE A 63 3.80 16.45 6.40
N ASP A 64 2.63 16.45 5.75
CA ASP A 64 2.52 16.30 4.30
C ASP A 64 3.17 17.49 3.56
N SER A 65 3.03 18.70 4.10
CA SER A 65 3.64 19.90 3.54
C SER A 65 5.16 19.89 3.66
N LEU A 66 5.70 19.45 4.79
CA LEU A 66 7.15 19.33 5.00
C LEU A 66 7.76 18.23 4.13
N ASN A 67 7.06 17.11 3.95
CA ASN A 67 7.52 16.02 3.10
C ASN A 67 7.54 16.37 1.61
N SER A 68 6.72 17.32 1.19
CA SER A 68 6.75 17.81 -0.21
C SER A 68 8.07 18.48 -0.59
N LEU A 69 8.86 18.90 0.39
CA LEU A 69 10.16 19.57 0.22
C LEU A 69 11.37 18.61 0.36
N GLY A 70 11.13 17.34 0.72
CA GLY A 70 12.17 16.33 0.95
C GLY A 70 11.93 15.03 0.19
N VAL A 71 12.28 13.89 0.81
CA VAL A 71 11.88 12.56 0.33
C VAL A 71 10.40 12.38 0.72
N SER A 72 9.52 12.48 -0.26
CA SER A 72 8.09 12.33 -0.02
C SER A 72 7.78 10.94 0.54
N LEU A 73 6.87 10.90 1.50
CA LEU A 73 6.32 9.63 1.99
C LEU A 73 5.62 8.88 0.86
N THR A 74 5.71 7.56 0.93
CA THR A 74 4.92 6.70 0.05
C THR A 74 3.43 6.79 0.38
N THR A 75 2.58 6.46 -0.56
CA THR A 75 1.12 6.43 -0.34
C THR A 75 0.75 5.53 0.84
N SER A 76 1.41 4.39 0.98
CA SER A 76 1.19 3.45 2.08
C SER A 76 1.56 4.02 3.43
N GLU A 77 2.65 4.80 3.54
CA GLU A 77 3.05 5.49 4.77
C GLU A 77 2.03 6.57 5.15
N LEU A 78 1.55 7.35 4.17
CA LEU A 78 0.50 8.34 4.39
C LEU A 78 -0.80 7.69 4.88
N LEU A 79 -1.23 6.59 4.26
CA LEU A 79 -2.41 5.85 4.68
C LEU A 79 -2.24 5.21 6.06
N LYS A 80 -1.06 4.64 6.35
CA LYS A 80 -0.74 4.11 7.67
C LYS A 80 -0.86 5.18 8.75
N ASN A 81 -0.28 6.36 8.53
CA ASN A 81 -0.35 7.48 9.45
C ASN A 81 -1.79 8.01 9.61
N TYR A 82 -2.55 8.05 8.51
CA TYR A 82 -3.95 8.44 8.54
C TYR A 82 -4.82 7.49 9.35
N PHE A 83 -4.67 6.17 9.15
CA PHE A 83 -5.49 5.17 9.83
C PHE A 83 -5.10 4.97 11.29
N PHE A 84 -3.81 5.01 11.62
CA PHE A 84 -3.29 4.64 12.94
C PHE A 84 -2.57 5.81 13.60
N SER A 85 -3.31 6.56 14.40
CA SER A 85 -2.75 7.57 15.30
C SER A 85 -2.14 6.92 16.56
N ARG A 86 -1.41 7.70 17.36
CA ARG A 86 -0.78 7.24 18.62
C ARG A 86 -1.75 6.51 19.57
N ASN A 87 -3.03 6.82 19.52
CA ASN A 87 -4.04 6.22 20.39
C ASN A 87 -4.59 4.88 19.88
N ASN A 88 -4.25 4.46 18.66
CA ASN A 88 -4.78 3.26 17.99
C ASN A 88 -3.71 2.19 17.75
N LEU A 89 -2.76 2.04 18.67
CA LEU A 89 -1.68 1.06 18.56
C LEU A 89 -2.21 -0.38 18.47
N THR A 90 -3.29 -0.69 19.17
CA THR A 90 -3.93 -2.00 19.14
C THR A 90 -4.45 -2.34 17.73
N ASP A 91 -5.10 -1.39 17.07
CA ASP A 91 -5.60 -1.58 15.70
C ASP A 91 -4.44 -1.76 14.72
N TYR A 92 -3.35 -1.01 14.89
CA TYR A 92 -2.13 -1.23 14.10
C TYR A 92 -1.60 -2.65 14.25
N GLN A 93 -1.44 -3.13 15.49
CA GLN A 93 -0.90 -4.46 15.79
C GLN A 93 -1.81 -5.61 15.33
N THR A 94 -3.11 -5.39 15.27
CA THR A 94 -4.08 -6.43 14.89
C THR A 94 -4.45 -6.42 13.42
N ILE A 95 -4.43 -5.24 12.76
CA ILE A 95 -4.90 -5.07 11.38
C ILE A 95 -3.74 -4.92 10.40
N TRP A 96 -2.79 -4.01 10.70
CA TRP A 96 -1.71 -3.64 9.76
C TRP A 96 -0.48 -4.53 9.88
N GLU A 97 0.08 -4.61 11.07
CA GLU A 97 1.36 -5.31 11.30
C GLU A 97 1.37 -6.75 10.79
N PRO A 98 0.30 -7.59 11.02
CA PRO A 98 0.30 -8.98 10.58
C PRO A 98 0.38 -9.17 9.07
N VAL A 99 -0.09 -8.22 8.27
CA VAL A 99 -0.18 -8.35 6.81
C VAL A 99 0.82 -7.51 6.04
N PHE A 100 1.32 -6.41 6.63
CA PHE A 100 2.24 -5.50 5.94
C PHE A 100 3.65 -5.45 6.55
N ASP A 101 3.79 -5.63 7.87
CA ASP A 101 5.02 -5.36 8.59
C ASP A 101 5.59 -6.57 9.37
N ASN A 102 4.96 -7.75 9.31
CA ASN A 102 5.28 -8.88 10.19
C ASN A 102 6.65 -9.54 9.95
N SER A 103 7.20 -9.45 8.75
CA SER A 103 8.48 -10.06 8.38
C SER A 103 9.17 -9.33 7.23
N ALA A 104 10.48 -9.59 7.05
CA ALA A 104 11.24 -9.06 5.92
C ALA A 104 10.65 -9.50 4.57
N ALA A 105 10.30 -10.78 4.43
CA ALA A 105 9.70 -11.32 3.21
C ALA A 105 8.32 -10.68 2.91
N THR A 106 7.55 -10.34 3.94
CA THR A 106 6.28 -9.62 3.76
C THR A 106 6.51 -8.22 3.23
N LYS A 107 7.49 -7.52 3.77
CA LYS A 107 7.85 -6.17 3.30
C LYS A 107 8.38 -6.21 1.87
N GLU A 108 9.26 -7.14 1.55
CA GLU A 108 9.80 -7.33 0.20
C GLU A 108 8.69 -7.55 -0.83
N TYR A 109 7.69 -8.39 -0.51
CA TYR A 109 6.53 -8.56 -1.38
C TYR A 109 5.78 -7.25 -1.62
N TRP A 110 5.47 -6.49 -0.58
CA TRP A 110 4.72 -5.24 -0.69
C TRP A 110 5.51 -4.10 -1.33
N ASP A 111 6.84 -4.10 -1.14
CA ASP A 111 7.76 -3.12 -1.71
C ASP A 111 8.14 -3.45 -3.17
N THR A 112 7.74 -4.62 -3.70
CA THR A 112 7.97 -5.01 -5.10
C THR A 112 7.45 -3.93 -6.05
N ILE A 113 8.33 -3.39 -6.89
CA ILE A 113 7.97 -2.32 -7.82
C ILE A 113 7.35 -2.91 -9.09
N ILE A 114 6.12 -2.52 -9.37
CA ILE A 114 5.40 -2.87 -10.58
C ILE A 114 5.42 -1.71 -11.57
N GLU A 115 5.83 -2.00 -12.79
CA GLU A 115 5.85 -1.04 -13.87
C GLU A 115 4.60 -1.19 -14.75
N THR A 116 3.84 -0.11 -14.89
CA THR A 116 2.71 -0.04 -15.81
C THR A 116 2.87 1.16 -16.73
N GLY A 117 3.31 0.91 -17.94
CA GLY A 117 3.68 1.97 -18.87
C GLY A 117 4.88 2.78 -18.34
N ARG A 118 4.65 4.06 -18.04
CA ARG A 118 5.68 4.97 -17.48
C ARG A 118 5.61 5.09 -15.95
N ILE A 119 4.62 4.46 -15.34
CA ILE A 119 4.38 4.58 -13.90
C ILE A 119 5.02 3.40 -13.20
N ARG A 120 5.79 3.68 -12.15
CA ARG A 120 6.40 2.71 -11.25
C ARG A 120 5.79 2.89 -9.87
N ARG A 121 5.15 1.86 -9.35
CA ARG A 121 4.52 1.89 -8.03
C ARG A 121 4.82 0.61 -7.25
N PRO A 122 5.02 0.68 -5.93
CA PRO A 122 5.10 -0.51 -5.10
C PRO A 122 3.75 -1.26 -5.11
N LEU A 123 3.82 -2.56 -4.93
CA LEU A 123 2.65 -3.44 -4.97
C LEU A 123 1.62 -3.06 -3.90
N ILE A 124 2.07 -2.54 -2.76
CA ILE A 124 1.19 -2.04 -1.69
C ILE A 124 0.30 -0.88 -2.18
N ASP A 125 0.82 0.02 -3.00
CA ASP A 125 0.03 1.13 -3.56
C ASP A 125 -1.01 0.63 -4.57
N ILE A 126 -0.66 -0.41 -5.33
CA ILE A 126 -1.60 -1.08 -6.25
C ILE A 126 -2.70 -1.79 -5.46
N PHE A 127 -2.36 -2.42 -4.34
CA PHE A 127 -3.35 -3.02 -3.44
C PHE A 127 -4.31 -1.97 -2.90
N PHE A 128 -3.82 -0.87 -2.34
CA PHE A 128 -4.68 0.17 -1.80
C PHE A 128 -5.57 0.82 -2.86
N ASP A 129 -5.06 1.03 -4.08
CA ASP A 129 -5.87 1.49 -5.20
C ASP A 129 -6.99 0.47 -5.52
N ALA A 130 -6.65 -0.80 -5.70
CA ALA A 130 -7.63 -1.85 -6.00
C ALA A 130 -8.68 -2.01 -4.87
N TYR A 131 -8.24 -2.02 -3.62
CA TYR A 131 -9.11 -2.12 -2.46
C TYR A 131 -10.07 -0.92 -2.37
N PHE A 132 -9.58 0.29 -2.65
CA PHE A 132 -10.41 1.49 -2.67
C PHE A 132 -11.46 1.46 -3.78
N GLN A 133 -11.13 0.93 -4.97
CA GLN A 133 -12.10 0.80 -6.05
C GLN A 133 -13.30 -0.09 -5.65
N LEU A 134 -13.12 -1.08 -4.78
CA LEU A 134 -14.24 -1.89 -4.29
C LEU A 134 -15.26 -1.05 -3.51
N PHE A 135 -14.81 -0.06 -2.73
CA PHE A 135 -15.71 0.88 -2.04
C PHE A 135 -16.35 1.87 -3.01
N ILE A 136 -15.57 2.43 -3.94
CA ILE A 136 -16.06 3.41 -4.91
C ILE A 136 -17.15 2.84 -5.81
N GLN A 137 -17.03 1.58 -6.22
CA GLN A 137 -18.03 0.92 -7.07
C GLN A 137 -19.23 0.37 -6.29
N ASN A 138 -19.14 0.29 -4.97
CA ASN A 138 -20.24 -0.21 -4.14
C ASN A 138 -21.40 0.79 -4.08
N LYS A 139 -22.56 0.37 -4.58
CA LYS A 139 -23.80 1.19 -4.64
C LYS A 139 -24.28 1.70 -3.28
N LYS A 140 -23.89 1.01 -2.19
CA LYS A 140 -24.24 1.39 -0.81
C LYS A 140 -23.84 2.83 -0.48
N TYR A 141 -22.71 3.31 -1.01
CA TYR A 141 -22.18 4.63 -0.65
C TYR A 141 -22.76 5.76 -1.51
N SER A 142 -23.46 5.47 -2.61
CA SER A 142 -24.09 6.48 -3.49
C SER A 142 -23.14 7.62 -3.90
N ILE A 143 -21.89 7.26 -4.22
CA ILE A 143 -20.84 8.24 -4.54
C ILE A 143 -21.18 8.99 -5.82
N SER A 144 -21.02 10.32 -5.80
CA SER A 144 -21.27 11.18 -6.96
C SER A 144 -20.32 10.84 -8.13
N THR A 145 -20.75 11.14 -9.35
CA THR A 145 -19.91 10.92 -10.54
C THR A 145 -18.64 11.77 -10.50
N GLU A 146 -18.74 12.99 -9.96
CA GLU A 146 -17.62 13.92 -9.80
C GLU A 146 -16.57 13.34 -8.83
N ASP A 147 -17.02 12.85 -7.67
CA ASP A 147 -16.11 12.25 -6.70
C ASP A 147 -15.48 10.95 -7.23
N LYS A 148 -16.21 10.13 -7.99
CA LYS A 148 -15.64 8.96 -8.65
C LYS A 148 -14.50 9.31 -9.61
N LEU A 149 -14.61 10.43 -10.34
CA LEU A 149 -13.53 10.91 -11.20
C LEU A 149 -12.32 11.40 -10.41
N ILE A 150 -12.54 12.04 -9.25
CA ILE A 150 -11.46 12.46 -8.34
C ILE A 150 -10.78 11.24 -7.74
N TYR A 151 -11.55 10.27 -7.25
CA TYR A 151 -11.07 9.06 -6.60
C TYR A 151 -10.39 8.06 -7.56
N ALA A 152 -10.62 8.18 -8.86
CA ALA A 152 -9.89 7.42 -9.87
C ALA A 152 -8.42 7.85 -10.03
N ARG A 153 -8.02 8.96 -9.40
CA ARG A 153 -6.67 9.49 -9.49
C ARG A 153 -5.75 8.82 -8.48
N THR A 154 -4.81 8.03 -8.98
CA THR A 154 -3.86 7.27 -8.16
C THR A 154 -2.75 8.11 -7.53
N ASP A 155 -2.48 9.31 -8.05
CA ASP A 155 -1.49 10.26 -7.53
C ASP A 155 -1.92 10.94 -6.22
N ARG A 156 -3.19 10.84 -5.84
CA ARG A 156 -3.78 11.45 -4.64
C ARG A 156 -4.55 10.44 -3.79
N LEU A 157 -4.11 9.20 -3.79
CA LEU A 157 -4.86 8.10 -3.18
C LEU A 157 -5.11 8.31 -1.68
N SER A 158 -4.14 8.81 -0.91
CA SER A 158 -4.32 9.10 0.52
C SER A 158 -5.40 10.15 0.77
N ASN A 159 -5.37 11.25 0.01
CA ASN A 159 -6.40 12.30 0.11
C ASN A 159 -7.78 11.78 -0.31
N SER A 160 -7.84 10.89 -1.30
CA SER A 160 -9.09 10.27 -1.74
C SER A 160 -9.69 9.38 -0.66
N TYR A 161 -8.88 8.62 0.08
CA TYR A 161 -9.33 7.86 1.24
C TYR A 161 -9.87 8.76 2.36
N GLN A 162 -9.18 9.86 2.69
CA GLN A 162 -9.64 10.82 3.69
C GLN A 162 -10.98 11.42 3.28
N SER A 163 -11.08 11.96 2.07
CA SER A 163 -12.31 12.54 1.54
C SER A 163 -13.47 11.54 1.51
N PHE A 164 -13.21 10.28 1.14
CA PHE A 164 -14.23 9.23 1.15
C PHE A 164 -14.73 8.93 2.57
N VAL A 165 -13.81 8.81 3.54
CA VAL A 165 -14.18 8.56 4.93
C VAL A 165 -15.02 9.71 5.48
N ASP A 166 -14.64 10.94 5.22
CA ASP A 166 -15.35 12.13 5.70
C ASP A 166 -16.73 12.29 5.05
N ASN A 167 -16.80 12.15 3.72
CA ASN A 167 -18.02 12.45 2.96
C ASN A 167 -19.01 11.28 2.93
N TYR A 168 -18.54 10.04 2.94
CA TYR A 168 -19.38 8.86 2.69
C TYR A 168 -19.41 7.85 3.84
N CYS A 169 -18.51 7.97 4.84
CA CYS A 169 -18.43 7.07 5.99
C CYS A 169 -18.72 7.79 7.33
N GLY A 170 -19.15 9.04 7.32
CA GLY A 170 -19.39 9.83 8.53
C GLY A 170 -18.16 9.98 9.41
N GLY A 171 -16.95 10.07 8.84
CA GLY A 171 -15.67 10.16 9.53
C GLY A 171 -15.16 8.84 10.14
N SER A 172 -15.90 7.73 9.98
CA SER A 172 -15.52 6.45 10.58
C SER A 172 -14.50 5.68 9.70
N LYS A 173 -13.24 5.67 10.12
CA LYS A 173 -12.17 4.87 9.51
C LYS A 173 -12.41 3.36 9.65
N GLN A 174 -13.19 2.95 10.66
CA GLN A 174 -13.46 1.55 10.95
C GLN A 174 -14.15 0.82 9.78
N ILE A 175 -14.89 1.54 8.95
CA ILE A 175 -15.52 0.99 7.74
C ILE A 175 -14.47 0.41 6.78
N ILE A 176 -13.34 1.10 6.61
CA ILE A 176 -12.22 0.63 5.82
C ILE A 176 -11.43 -0.45 6.59
N LEU A 177 -11.09 -0.19 7.84
CA LEU A 177 -10.22 -1.04 8.63
C LEU A 177 -10.82 -2.43 8.90
N SER A 178 -12.14 -2.55 9.01
CA SER A 178 -12.83 -3.80 9.34
C SER A 178 -12.56 -4.96 8.37
N SER A 179 -12.27 -4.67 7.10
CA SER A 179 -11.98 -5.67 6.07
C SER A 179 -10.56 -5.58 5.49
N LEU A 180 -9.77 -4.59 5.91
CA LEU A 180 -8.44 -4.33 5.34
C LEU A 180 -7.53 -5.56 5.42
N ARG A 181 -7.44 -6.18 6.60
CA ARG A 181 -6.62 -7.36 6.82
C ARG A 181 -7.02 -8.53 5.91
N GLU A 182 -8.30 -8.84 5.85
CA GLU A 182 -8.83 -9.92 5.04
C GLU A 182 -8.53 -9.72 3.54
N TYR A 183 -8.73 -8.51 3.03
CA TYR A 183 -8.41 -8.20 1.64
C TYR A 183 -6.92 -8.18 1.35
N ALA A 184 -6.08 -7.77 2.29
CA ALA A 184 -4.63 -7.82 2.12
C ALA A 184 -4.11 -9.27 2.10
N GLU A 185 -4.62 -10.13 2.97
CA GLU A 185 -4.31 -11.58 2.96
C GLU A 185 -4.77 -12.24 1.64
N LEU A 186 -5.99 -11.92 1.19
CA LEU A 186 -6.52 -12.40 -0.09
C LEU A 186 -5.67 -11.92 -1.26
N PHE A 187 -5.28 -10.65 -1.27
CA PHE A 187 -4.44 -10.06 -2.31
C PHE A 187 -3.09 -10.78 -2.41
N ARG A 188 -2.40 -11.00 -1.29
CA ARG A 188 -1.13 -11.74 -1.26
C ARG A 188 -1.25 -13.16 -1.77
N LYS A 189 -2.37 -13.84 -1.49
CA LYS A 189 -2.65 -15.19 -1.98
C LYS A 189 -2.93 -15.20 -3.49
N THR A 190 -3.57 -14.15 -4.00
CA THR A 190 -4.07 -14.08 -5.38
C THR A 190 -3.01 -13.56 -6.35
N PHE A 191 -2.25 -12.54 -5.95
CA PHE A 191 -1.34 -11.83 -6.85
C PHE A 191 0.12 -12.14 -6.54
N GLN A 192 0.80 -12.73 -7.53
CA GLN A 192 2.20 -13.14 -7.43
C GLN A 192 2.99 -12.57 -8.63
N PRO A 193 3.65 -11.42 -8.45
CA PRO A 193 4.40 -10.76 -9.52
C PRO A 193 5.53 -11.62 -10.11
N ASP A 194 6.16 -12.45 -9.28
CA ASP A 194 7.31 -13.29 -9.65
C ASP A 194 6.93 -14.46 -10.55
N ILE A 195 5.64 -14.68 -10.82
CA ILE A 195 5.16 -15.76 -11.67
C ILE A 195 5.74 -15.72 -13.09
N CYS A 196 6.11 -14.52 -13.56
CA CYS A 196 6.68 -14.33 -14.87
C CYS A 196 8.05 -15.02 -15.06
N ASP A 197 8.73 -15.32 -13.96
CA ASP A 197 10.03 -16.00 -13.94
C ASP A 197 9.91 -17.52 -13.86
N THR A 198 8.68 -18.04 -13.85
CA THR A 198 8.38 -19.48 -13.72
C THR A 198 7.75 -20.05 -14.98
N THR A 199 7.66 -21.38 -15.06
CA THR A 199 6.97 -22.06 -16.15
C THR A 199 5.46 -21.82 -16.08
N ILE A 200 4.88 -21.33 -17.16
CA ILE A 200 3.44 -21.03 -17.24
C ILE A 200 2.63 -22.35 -17.18
N PRO A 201 1.67 -22.49 -16.24
CA PRO A 201 0.80 -23.65 -16.16
C PRO A 201 -0.03 -23.86 -17.43
N SER A 202 -0.33 -25.11 -17.76
CA SER A 202 -1.18 -25.45 -18.90
C SER A 202 -2.68 -25.23 -18.62
N THR A 203 -3.09 -25.32 -17.37
CA THR A 203 -4.49 -25.16 -16.92
C THR A 203 -4.83 -23.71 -16.66
N PHE A 204 -6.04 -23.30 -17.03
CA PHE A 204 -6.53 -21.96 -16.68
C PHE A 204 -6.65 -21.78 -15.17
N GLY A 205 -6.29 -20.60 -14.70
CA GLY A 205 -6.34 -20.26 -13.29
C GLY A 205 -5.63 -18.96 -12.99
N ILE A 206 -5.51 -18.66 -11.70
CA ILE A 206 -4.93 -17.38 -11.24
C ILE A 206 -3.45 -17.23 -11.64
N GLU A 207 -2.68 -18.32 -11.67
CA GLU A 207 -1.27 -18.26 -12.05
C GLU A 207 -1.08 -17.77 -13.48
N ARG A 208 -1.86 -18.30 -14.43
CA ARG A 208 -1.84 -17.82 -15.82
C ARG A 208 -2.32 -16.37 -15.94
N LEU A 209 -3.37 -16.02 -15.18
CA LEU A 209 -3.87 -14.66 -15.17
C LEU A 209 -2.85 -13.68 -14.58
N ASN A 210 -2.05 -14.10 -13.60
CA ASN A 210 -0.95 -13.28 -13.07
C ASN A 210 0.12 -12.98 -14.13
N VAL A 211 0.41 -13.92 -15.04
CA VAL A 211 1.30 -13.66 -16.20
C VAL A 211 0.70 -12.57 -17.10
N VAL A 212 -0.61 -12.58 -17.32
CA VAL A 212 -1.29 -11.52 -18.09
C VAL A 212 -1.23 -10.18 -17.34
N ILE A 213 -1.49 -10.18 -16.02
CA ILE A 213 -1.51 -8.96 -15.23
C ILE A 213 -0.11 -8.32 -15.16
N PHE A 214 0.90 -9.09 -14.78
CA PHE A 214 2.24 -8.56 -14.52
C PHE A 214 3.13 -8.60 -15.77
N GLY A 215 3.15 -9.69 -16.53
CA GLY A 215 3.97 -9.81 -17.73
C GLY A 215 3.51 -8.92 -18.88
N LEU A 216 2.19 -8.79 -19.08
CA LEU A 216 1.62 -7.91 -20.11
C LEU A 216 1.23 -6.51 -19.58
N LYS A 217 1.57 -6.22 -18.31
CA LYS A 217 1.36 -4.92 -17.65
C LYS A 217 -0.10 -4.46 -17.66
N THR A 218 -1.04 -5.39 -17.45
CA THR A 218 -2.50 -5.11 -17.43
C THR A 218 -3.05 -5.04 -16.00
N THR A 219 -2.39 -4.27 -15.13
CA THR A 219 -2.74 -4.12 -13.72
C THR A 219 -4.14 -3.55 -13.47
N THR A 220 -4.78 -2.97 -14.47
CA THR A 220 -6.19 -2.52 -14.44
C THR A 220 -7.20 -3.65 -14.21
N LEU A 221 -6.79 -4.91 -14.36
CA LEU A 221 -7.59 -6.09 -14.02
C LEU A 221 -7.67 -6.34 -12.51
N ILE A 222 -6.68 -5.88 -11.74
CA ILE A 222 -6.50 -6.24 -10.32
C ILE A 222 -7.74 -5.96 -9.47
N PRO A 223 -8.42 -4.79 -9.55
CA PRO A 223 -9.62 -4.54 -8.76
C PRO A 223 -10.73 -5.57 -9.02
N TYR A 224 -10.99 -5.90 -10.28
CA TYR A 224 -12.03 -6.86 -10.64
C TYR A 224 -11.66 -8.30 -10.26
N VAL A 225 -10.40 -8.70 -10.45
CA VAL A 225 -9.90 -10.02 -10.03
C VAL A 225 -9.97 -10.18 -8.51
N LEU A 226 -9.64 -9.14 -7.75
CA LEU A 226 -9.78 -9.13 -6.29
C LEU A 226 -11.25 -9.26 -5.86
N TYR A 227 -12.15 -8.58 -6.57
CA TYR A 227 -13.59 -8.69 -6.38
C TYR A 227 -14.08 -10.12 -6.63
N LEU A 228 -13.71 -10.75 -7.74
CA LEU A 228 -14.08 -12.13 -8.06
C LEU A 228 -13.56 -13.12 -7.00
N ALA A 229 -12.28 -12.97 -6.62
CA ALA A 229 -11.64 -13.84 -5.62
C ALA A 229 -12.33 -13.74 -4.25
N LYS A 230 -12.92 -12.59 -3.91
CA LYS A 230 -13.66 -12.39 -2.66
C LYS A 230 -15.06 -13.00 -2.68
N ASN A 231 -15.75 -12.88 -3.82
CA ASN A 231 -17.18 -13.17 -3.90
C ASN A 231 -17.50 -14.56 -4.48
N ILE A 232 -16.60 -15.18 -5.22
CA ILE A 232 -16.80 -16.52 -5.79
C ILE A 232 -16.07 -17.56 -4.96
N SER A 233 -16.82 -18.39 -4.24
CA SER A 233 -16.27 -19.46 -3.40
C SER A 233 -15.99 -20.75 -4.17
N ASP A 234 -16.70 -20.99 -5.30
CA ASP A 234 -16.45 -22.16 -6.15
C ASP A 234 -15.19 -21.97 -6.98
N THR A 235 -14.16 -22.76 -6.69
CA THR A 235 -12.87 -22.71 -7.38
C THR A 235 -12.98 -22.97 -8.89
N ASN A 236 -13.90 -23.83 -9.32
CA ASN A 236 -14.08 -24.14 -10.75
C ASN A 236 -14.69 -22.94 -11.48
N ALA A 237 -15.74 -22.34 -10.93
CA ALA A 237 -16.33 -21.12 -11.48
C ALA A 237 -15.32 -19.99 -11.51
N LEU A 238 -14.53 -19.80 -10.44
CA LEU A 238 -13.50 -18.77 -10.37
C LEU A 238 -12.42 -18.97 -11.44
N ASN A 239 -11.92 -20.21 -11.63
CA ASN A 239 -10.95 -20.51 -12.67
C ASN A 239 -11.51 -20.31 -14.09
N GLN A 240 -12.80 -20.58 -14.31
CA GLN A 240 -13.45 -20.27 -15.58
C GLN A 240 -13.48 -18.75 -15.83
N MET A 241 -13.80 -17.94 -14.82
CA MET A 241 -13.76 -16.49 -14.93
C MET A 241 -12.34 -15.98 -15.26
N TYR A 242 -11.32 -16.52 -14.59
CA TYR A 242 -9.93 -16.19 -14.90
C TYR A 242 -9.55 -16.56 -16.34
N GLY A 243 -9.99 -17.70 -16.83
CA GLY A 243 -9.79 -18.11 -18.23
C GLY A 243 -10.50 -17.19 -19.24
N ILE A 244 -11.71 -16.69 -18.90
CA ILE A 244 -12.40 -15.71 -19.75
C ILE A 244 -11.64 -14.39 -19.79
N LEU A 245 -11.15 -13.89 -18.64
CA LEU A 245 -10.36 -12.66 -18.59
C LEU A 245 -9.05 -12.78 -19.35
N GLU A 246 -8.32 -13.88 -19.16
CA GLU A 246 -7.10 -14.19 -19.93
C GLU A 246 -7.40 -14.17 -21.44
N SER A 247 -8.42 -14.93 -21.88
CA SER A 247 -8.82 -15.03 -23.29
C SER A 247 -9.22 -13.65 -23.86
N TYR A 248 -9.95 -12.87 -23.10
CA TYR A 248 -10.35 -11.52 -23.52
C TYR A 248 -9.14 -10.62 -23.78
N VAL A 249 -8.21 -10.56 -22.83
CA VAL A 249 -7.02 -9.70 -22.94
C VAL A 249 -6.13 -10.19 -24.10
N MET A 250 -5.86 -11.50 -24.18
CA MET A 250 -5.03 -12.08 -25.22
C MET A 250 -5.57 -11.84 -26.63
N ARG A 251 -6.88 -12.02 -26.84
CA ARG A 251 -7.51 -11.73 -28.14
C ARG A 251 -7.37 -10.26 -28.53
N ARG A 252 -7.54 -9.35 -27.59
CA ARG A 252 -7.39 -7.91 -27.84
C ARG A 252 -5.95 -7.52 -28.19
N ILE A 253 -4.97 -8.14 -27.54
CA ILE A 253 -3.55 -7.93 -27.87
C ILE A 253 -3.25 -8.42 -29.30
N VAL A 254 -3.69 -9.63 -29.66
CA VAL A 254 -3.47 -10.20 -30.98
C VAL A 254 -4.12 -9.36 -32.08
N THR A 255 -5.28 -8.77 -31.81
CA THR A 255 -5.98 -7.88 -32.75
C THR A 255 -5.53 -6.42 -32.70
N HIS A 256 -4.47 -6.11 -31.94
CA HIS A 256 -3.98 -4.76 -31.73
C HIS A 256 -5.04 -3.77 -31.22
N ALA A 257 -6.06 -4.27 -30.51
CA ALA A 257 -7.10 -3.44 -29.94
C ALA A 257 -6.58 -2.63 -28.74
N THR A 258 -6.98 -1.37 -28.65
CA THR A 258 -6.54 -0.49 -27.57
C THR A 258 -6.97 -0.98 -26.18
N SER A 259 -6.10 -0.85 -25.17
CA SER A 259 -6.40 -1.10 -23.76
C SER A 259 -6.93 0.13 -23.00
N LYS A 260 -7.10 1.28 -23.67
CA LYS A 260 -7.48 2.55 -23.03
C LYS A 260 -8.74 2.49 -22.18
N ASN A 261 -9.69 1.60 -22.52
CA ASN A 261 -10.96 1.47 -21.81
C ASN A 261 -10.99 0.36 -20.76
N TYR A 262 -9.88 -0.34 -20.51
CA TYR A 262 -9.85 -1.47 -19.56
C TYR A 262 -10.27 -1.05 -18.15
N ASN A 263 -9.74 0.08 -17.69
CA ASN A 263 -10.07 0.58 -16.36
C ASN A 263 -11.58 0.77 -16.19
N ASN A 264 -12.21 1.50 -17.10
CA ASN A 264 -13.65 1.74 -17.04
C ASN A 264 -14.47 0.45 -17.19
N LEU A 265 -14.05 -0.45 -18.08
CA LEU A 265 -14.74 -1.72 -18.30
C LEU A 265 -14.74 -2.58 -17.03
N PHE A 266 -13.54 -2.85 -16.45
CA PHE A 266 -13.45 -3.76 -15.32
C PHE A 266 -14.05 -3.17 -14.04
N LEU A 267 -13.94 -1.86 -13.82
CA LEU A 267 -14.65 -1.20 -12.73
C LEU A 267 -16.18 -1.21 -12.91
N SER A 268 -16.67 -1.09 -14.14
CA SER A 268 -18.12 -1.18 -14.39
C SER A 268 -18.69 -2.56 -14.13
N LEU A 269 -17.90 -3.63 -14.28
CA LEU A 269 -18.32 -5.00 -13.93
C LEU A 269 -18.53 -5.14 -12.42
N ILE A 270 -17.68 -4.52 -11.59
CA ILE A 270 -17.87 -4.48 -10.13
C ILE A 270 -19.18 -3.76 -9.77
N ALA A 271 -19.48 -2.67 -10.45
CA ALA A 271 -20.67 -1.85 -10.16
C ALA A 271 -21.99 -2.49 -10.57
N ASN A 272 -21.99 -3.44 -11.52
CA ASN A 272 -23.21 -4.03 -12.11
C ASN A 272 -23.65 -5.34 -11.44
N GLU A 273 -22.83 -5.89 -10.56
CA GLU A 273 -23.19 -7.01 -9.70
C GLU A 273 -23.67 -6.54 -8.32
#